data_f1be29400b7c72c2e003411472337301
#
_entry.id   f1be29400b7c72c2e003411472337301
#
_cell.length_a   1.000
_cell.length_b   1.000
_cell.length_c   1.000
_cell.angle_alpha   90.00
_cell.angle_beta   90.00
_cell.angle_gamma   90.00
#
_symmetry.space_group_name_H-M   'P 1'
#
loop_
_entity.id
_entity.type
_entity.pdbx_description
1 polymer ?
#
loop_
_entity_poly.entity_id
_entity_poly.type
_entity_poly.pdbx_seq_one_letter_code
_entity_poly.pdbx_strand_id
1 'polypeptide(L)'
;MNVADSDLMLGLLDRGGYARTDDPADADLILINTCAVREKAEERVFARASMLGHGKARPDVVLGITGCMAEHLKDEIRRRAPYVDVVIGPDGYRRLLDSVAQAREGRAVTDTRLDREETYTGLDPIAADGVIGHVTIQRGCDKFCTFCVVPYTRGRERGAAPREILRQVRALVAAGVKEVQLLGQTVNSYRWEDVGFAELLRAVAAVDGVERVRFTSPYPLDFADDVVAAIAETPNVCKHVHLPLQSGSDAVLDRMRRGYDFATYRALYAKLRAVPGIAVTTDLLIGFSDESEEEFQATLRAQEELRFDGAFTFAYSEREGTYAARKIPDTVAADVKQRRLAEVIAVQQRITGEIMAAQVGKRERVLVEQVSKRSADQLMARTDAFRTVIIPAASGIAPGALVDATIVRATTATLFGAIATP
;
A
#
# COMPACT_ATOMS: atom_id res chain seq x y z
N MET A 1 0.53 -3.58 -1.91
CA MET A 1 -0.10 -4.55 -2.84
C MET A 1 0.23 -4.27 -4.31
N ASN A 2 -0.06 -3.09 -4.88
CA ASN A 2 0.20 -2.87 -6.31
C ASN A 2 1.68 -3.01 -6.69
N VAL A 3 2.60 -2.46 -5.87
CA VAL A 3 4.05 -2.65 -6.06
C VAL A 3 4.41 -4.13 -5.94
N ALA A 4 3.91 -4.83 -4.91
CA ALA A 4 4.16 -6.25 -4.73
C ALA A 4 3.62 -7.12 -5.88
N ASP A 5 2.47 -6.75 -6.46
CA ASP A 5 1.96 -7.40 -7.66
C ASP A 5 2.91 -7.18 -8.85
N SER A 6 3.52 -5.99 -8.97
CA SER A 6 4.55 -5.71 -9.99
C SER A 6 5.82 -6.53 -9.76
N ASP A 7 6.31 -6.60 -8.51
CA ASP A 7 7.49 -7.38 -8.13
C ASP A 7 7.28 -8.88 -8.44
N LEU A 8 6.05 -9.37 -8.21
CA LEU A 8 5.65 -10.74 -8.51
C LEU A 8 5.62 -11.00 -10.03
N MET A 9 5.00 -10.11 -10.80
CA MET A 9 4.97 -10.21 -12.27
C MET A 9 6.38 -10.13 -12.87
N LEU A 10 7.25 -9.26 -12.34
CA LEU A 10 8.65 -9.18 -12.77
C LEU A 10 9.38 -10.51 -12.52
N GLY A 11 9.16 -11.14 -11.35
CA GLY A 11 9.74 -12.46 -11.05
C GLY A 11 9.25 -13.56 -11.99
N LEU A 12 7.99 -13.51 -12.42
CA LEU A 12 7.45 -14.43 -13.43
C LEU A 12 8.06 -14.20 -14.81
N LEU A 13 8.18 -12.94 -15.21
CA LEU A 13 8.73 -12.55 -16.51
C LEU A 13 10.21 -12.88 -16.62
N ASP A 14 10.99 -12.62 -15.57
CA ASP A 14 12.41 -12.98 -15.50
C ASP A 14 12.62 -14.50 -15.72
N ARG A 15 11.83 -15.33 -15.02
CA ARG A 15 11.82 -16.79 -15.25
C ARG A 15 11.39 -17.18 -16.67
N GLY A 16 10.55 -16.36 -17.31
CA GLY A 16 10.13 -16.51 -18.70
C GLY A 16 11.14 -16.01 -19.72
N GLY A 17 12.33 -15.56 -19.29
CA GLY A 17 13.39 -15.07 -20.17
C GLY A 17 13.21 -13.61 -20.64
N TYR A 18 12.35 -12.82 -19.97
CA TYR A 18 12.20 -11.39 -20.24
C TYR A 18 13.20 -10.57 -19.43
N ALA A 19 13.82 -9.59 -20.07
CA ALA A 19 14.64 -8.59 -19.41
C ALA A 19 13.85 -7.29 -19.25
N ARG A 20 14.09 -6.57 -18.13
CA ARG A 20 13.48 -5.25 -17.89
C ARG A 20 14.15 -4.18 -18.76
N THR A 21 13.35 -3.31 -19.37
CA THR A 21 13.80 -2.06 -20.00
C THR A 21 13.07 -0.87 -19.38
N ASP A 22 13.72 0.30 -19.36
CA ASP A 22 13.14 1.57 -18.89
C ASP A 22 12.53 2.39 -20.04
N ASP A 23 12.86 2.06 -21.30
CA ASP A 23 12.29 2.72 -22.48
C ASP A 23 11.15 1.86 -23.09
N PRO A 24 9.91 2.38 -23.09
CA PRO A 24 8.80 1.68 -23.74
C PRO A 24 9.00 1.42 -25.25
N ALA A 25 9.86 2.20 -25.92
CA ALA A 25 10.15 2.01 -27.35
C ALA A 25 10.94 0.72 -27.62
N ASP A 26 11.73 0.29 -26.65
CA ASP A 26 12.53 -0.96 -26.75
C ASP A 26 11.79 -2.19 -26.22
N ALA A 27 10.58 -1.99 -25.66
CA ALA A 27 9.85 -3.07 -25.02
C ALA A 27 9.12 -3.98 -26.01
N ASP A 28 9.19 -5.30 -25.80
CA ASP A 28 8.35 -6.31 -26.47
C ASP A 28 7.04 -6.57 -25.72
N LEU A 29 7.01 -6.22 -24.44
CA LEU A 29 5.86 -6.36 -23.53
C LEU A 29 5.75 -5.15 -22.63
N ILE A 30 4.59 -4.51 -22.62
CA ILE A 30 4.27 -3.40 -21.74
C ILE A 30 3.08 -3.80 -20.86
N LEU A 31 3.27 -3.81 -19.55
CA LEU A 31 2.21 -4.09 -18.58
C LEU A 31 1.92 -2.86 -17.73
N ILE A 32 0.67 -2.42 -17.71
CA ILE A 32 0.18 -1.35 -16.84
C ILE A 32 -0.52 -1.99 -15.64
N ASN A 33 0.17 -2.05 -14.50
CA ASN A 33 -0.40 -2.57 -13.27
C ASN A 33 -1.27 -1.50 -12.57
N THR A 34 -2.50 -1.85 -12.24
CA THR A 34 -3.55 -0.90 -11.93
C THR A 34 -4.25 -1.16 -10.59
N CYS A 35 -4.79 -0.08 -10.00
CA CYS A 35 -5.61 -0.13 -8.79
C CYS A 35 -7.05 0.31 -9.13
N ALA A 36 -8.07 -0.26 -8.48
CA ALA A 36 -9.48 0.06 -8.67
C ALA A 36 -10.06 1.03 -7.62
N VAL A 37 -9.22 1.62 -6.76
CA VAL A 37 -9.69 2.40 -5.60
C VAL A 37 -10.19 3.81 -6.01
N ARG A 38 -9.69 4.37 -7.12
CA ARG A 38 -9.97 5.76 -7.50
C ARG A 38 -10.32 5.87 -8.99
N GLU A 39 -11.45 6.47 -9.30
CA GLU A 39 -11.90 6.72 -10.68
C GLU A 39 -10.89 7.52 -11.51
N LYS A 40 -10.37 8.63 -10.95
CA LYS A 40 -9.33 9.43 -11.62
C LYS A 40 -8.05 8.63 -11.92
N ALA A 41 -7.77 7.56 -11.19
CA ALA A 41 -6.64 6.68 -11.50
C ALA A 41 -6.95 5.80 -12.71
N GLU A 42 -8.18 5.34 -12.88
CA GLU A 42 -8.64 4.56 -14.04
C GLU A 42 -8.55 5.38 -15.33
N GLU A 43 -9.02 6.65 -15.31
CA GLU A 43 -8.91 7.54 -16.46
C GLU A 43 -7.45 7.79 -16.87
N ARG A 44 -6.54 7.95 -15.90
CA ARG A 44 -5.10 8.06 -16.19
C ARG A 44 -4.52 6.79 -16.82
N VAL A 45 -5.01 5.62 -16.41
CA VAL A 45 -4.61 4.33 -17.01
C VAL A 45 -5.05 4.27 -18.47
N PHE A 46 -6.31 4.64 -18.78
CA PHE A 46 -6.77 4.68 -20.16
C PHE A 46 -5.98 5.68 -21.00
N ALA A 47 -5.72 6.88 -20.49
CA ALA A 47 -4.88 7.87 -21.18
C ALA A 47 -3.47 7.32 -21.46
N ARG A 48 -2.83 6.69 -20.46
CA ARG A 48 -1.51 6.08 -20.64
C ARG A 48 -1.53 4.90 -21.61
N ALA A 49 -2.53 4.04 -21.51
CA ALA A 49 -2.71 2.92 -22.43
C ALA A 49 -2.93 3.41 -23.87
N SER A 50 -3.69 4.49 -24.06
CA SER A 50 -3.88 5.12 -25.39
C SER A 50 -2.56 5.61 -25.98
N MET A 51 -1.77 6.34 -25.20
CA MET A 51 -0.43 6.80 -25.66
C MET A 51 0.46 5.63 -26.07
N LEU A 52 0.53 4.59 -25.25
CA LEU A 52 1.37 3.42 -25.51
C LEU A 52 0.82 2.55 -26.66
N GLY A 53 -0.51 2.40 -26.77
CA GLY A 53 -1.14 1.59 -27.78
C GLY A 53 -1.04 2.17 -29.19
N HIS A 54 -1.22 3.51 -29.32
CA HIS A 54 -1.07 4.20 -30.60
C HIS A 54 0.40 4.50 -30.94
N GLY A 55 1.27 4.55 -29.92
CA GLY A 55 2.71 4.77 -30.08
C GLY A 55 3.54 3.49 -30.07
N LYS A 56 2.94 2.31 -30.30
CA LYS A 56 3.71 1.04 -30.41
C LYS A 56 4.76 1.21 -31.48
N ALA A 57 6.03 1.06 -31.08
CA ALA A 57 7.16 1.14 -32.03
C ALA A 57 7.10 0.03 -33.07
N ARG A 58 6.48 -1.10 -32.73
CA ARG A 58 6.35 -2.29 -33.58
C ARG A 58 4.97 -2.94 -33.38
N PRO A 59 4.39 -3.58 -34.43
CA PRO A 59 3.08 -4.22 -34.36
C PRO A 59 3.01 -5.40 -33.39
N ASP A 60 4.15 -6.04 -33.13
CA ASP A 60 4.30 -7.24 -32.30
C ASP A 60 4.44 -6.94 -30.78
N VAL A 61 4.49 -5.65 -30.39
CA VAL A 61 4.52 -5.26 -28.98
C VAL A 61 3.19 -5.61 -28.32
N VAL A 62 3.24 -6.39 -27.26
CA VAL A 62 2.08 -6.75 -26.45
C VAL A 62 1.82 -5.67 -25.40
N LEU A 63 0.62 -5.11 -25.36
CA LEU A 63 0.18 -4.16 -24.33
C LEU A 63 -0.85 -4.83 -23.41
N GLY A 64 -0.57 -4.86 -22.10
CA GLY A 64 -1.46 -5.43 -21.10
C GLY A 64 -1.88 -4.46 -20.01
N ILE A 65 -3.12 -4.59 -19.54
CA ILE A 65 -3.62 -3.97 -18.31
C ILE A 65 -3.83 -5.06 -17.27
N THR A 66 -3.20 -4.88 -16.10
CA THR A 66 -3.23 -5.88 -15.02
C THR A 66 -3.71 -5.27 -13.71
N GLY A 67 -4.04 -6.12 -12.72
CA GLY A 67 -4.38 -5.68 -11.37
C GLY A 67 -5.88 -5.50 -11.10
N CYS A 68 -6.19 -4.76 -10.03
CA CYS A 68 -7.57 -4.66 -9.55
C CYS A 68 -8.52 -3.98 -10.54
N MET A 69 -8.05 -3.02 -11.34
CA MET A 69 -8.87 -2.39 -12.37
C MET A 69 -9.23 -3.41 -13.48
N ALA A 70 -8.28 -4.28 -13.85
CA ALA A 70 -8.54 -5.35 -14.81
C ALA A 70 -9.67 -6.26 -14.32
N GLU A 71 -9.65 -6.66 -13.04
CA GLU A 71 -10.71 -7.46 -12.43
C GLU A 71 -12.05 -6.70 -12.31
N HIS A 72 -11.98 -5.39 -12.02
CA HIS A 72 -13.16 -4.57 -11.82
C HIS A 72 -13.91 -4.30 -13.13
N LEU A 73 -13.20 -3.87 -14.16
CA LEU A 73 -13.77 -3.43 -15.43
C LEU A 73 -13.87 -4.54 -16.49
N LYS A 74 -13.04 -5.59 -16.37
CA LYS A 74 -13.11 -6.77 -17.27
C LYS A 74 -13.15 -6.39 -18.75
N ASP A 75 -14.19 -6.85 -19.45
CA ASP A 75 -14.38 -6.60 -20.88
C ASP A 75 -14.60 -5.12 -21.25
N GLU A 76 -14.98 -4.27 -20.29
CA GLU A 76 -15.08 -2.83 -20.47
C GLU A 76 -13.75 -2.23 -20.92
N ILE A 77 -12.61 -2.73 -20.36
CA ILE A 77 -11.27 -2.28 -20.75
C ILE A 77 -11.08 -2.42 -22.26
N ARG A 78 -11.44 -3.57 -22.82
CA ARG A 78 -11.26 -3.83 -24.26
C ARG A 78 -12.25 -3.06 -25.12
N ARG A 79 -13.44 -2.79 -24.62
CA ARG A 79 -14.41 -1.91 -25.34
C ARG A 79 -13.89 -0.48 -25.44
N ARG A 80 -13.27 0.05 -24.38
CA ARG A 80 -12.70 1.40 -24.34
C ARG A 80 -11.31 1.50 -24.96
N ALA A 81 -10.53 0.43 -24.92
CA ALA A 81 -9.14 0.36 -25.36
C ALA A 81 -8.90 -0.92 -26.19
N PRO A 82 -9.43 -1.00 -27.45
CA PRO A 82 -9.33 -2.20 -28.29
C PRO A 82 -7.90 -2.58 -28.70
N TYR A 83 -6.94 -1.69 -28.51
CA TYR A 83 -5.50 -1.89 -28.71
C TYR A 83 -4.81 -2.58 -27.52
N VAL A 84 -5.53 -2.91 -26.44
CA VAL A 84 -5.02 -3.69 -25.31
C VAL A 84 -5.14 -5.18 -25.66
N ASP A 85 -4.02 -5.88 -25.68
CA ASP A 85 -3.93 -7.28 -26.06
C ASP A 85 -4.26 -8.23 -24.91
N VAL A 86 -3.90 -7.82 -23.66
CA VAL A 86 -4.00 -8.66 -22.46
C VAL A 86 -4.66 -7.91 -21.30
N VAL A 87 -5.69 -8.50 -20.69
CA VAL A 87 -6.35 -8.00 -19.47
C VAL A 87 -6.30 -9.10 -18.42
N ILE A 88 -5.56 -8.87 -17.31
CA ILE A 88 -5.33 -9.90 -16.28
C ILE A 88 -5.68 -9.36 -14.89
N GLY A 89 -6.64 -10.01 -14.23
CA GLY A 89 -6.96 -9.79 -12.83
C GLY A 89 -5.87 -10.33 -11.89
N PRO A 90 -5.91 -9.98 -10.59
CA PRO A 90 -4.88 -10.41 -9.64
C PRO A 90 -4.71 -11.92 -9.51
N ASP A 91 -5.76 -12.71 -9.68
CA ASP A 91 -5.70 -14.18 -9.59
C ASP A 91 -5.25 -14.84 -10.89
N GLY A 92 -5.04 -14.04 -11.96
CA GLY A 92 -4.54 -14.50 -13.26
C GLY A 92 -3.00 -14.47 -13.40
N TYR A 93 -2.25 -13.88 -12.47
CA TYR A 93 -0.80 -13.67 -12.65
C TYR A 93 -0.02 -14.96 -12.91
N ARG A 94 -0.39 -16.08 -12.30
CA ARG A 94 0.23 -17.38 -12.56
C ARG A 94 0.20 -17.79 -14.05
N ARG A 95 -0.80 -17.30 -14.78
CA ARG A 95 -0.99 -17.56 -16.23
C ARG A 95 -0.52 -16.40 -17.12
N LEU A 96 0.26 -15.47 -16.55
CA LEU A 96 0.74 -14.27 -17.26
C LEU A 96 1.52 -14.64 -18.53
N LEU A 97 2.49 -15.57 -18.44
CA LEU A 97 3.33 -15.99 -19.56
C LEU A 97 2.49 -16.63 -20.68
N ASP A 98 1.54 -17.50 -20.32
CA ASP A 98 0.64 -18.14 -21.29
C ASP A 98 -0.27 -17.09 -21.97
N SER A 99 -0.74 -16.11 -21.22
CA SER A 99 -1.57 -15.01 -21.75
C SER A 99 -0.78 -14.14 -22.73
N VAL A 100 0.46 -13.83 -22.42
CA VAL A 100 1.36 -13.07 -23.30
C VAL A 100 1.69 -13.88 -24.57
N ALA A 101 1.94 -15.18 -24.45
CA ALA A 101 2.18 -16.05 -25.61
C ALA A 101 0.98 -16.07 -26.56
N GLN A 102 -0.23 -16.22 -26.02
CA GLN A 102 -1.45 -16.18 -26.83
C GLN A 102 -1.66 -14.81 -27.50
N ALA A 103 -1.34 -13.71 -26.80
CA ALA A 103 -1.43 -12.36 -27.38
C ALA A 103 -0.46 -12.17 -28.55
N ARG A 104 0.75 -12.73 -28.48
CA ARG A 104 1.72 -12.74 -29.58
C ARG A 104 1.23 -13.51 -30.82
N GLU A 105 0.36 -14.49 -30.62
CA GLU A 105 -0.29 -15.22 -31.72
C GLU A 105 -1.51 -14.46 -32.28
N GLY A 106 -1.73 -13.20 -31.86
CA GLY A 106 -2.85 -12.36 -32.31
C GLY A 106 -4.18 -12.63 -31.61
N ARG A 107 -4.18 -13.40 -30.52
CA ARG A 107 -5.38 -13.69 -29.72
C ARG A 107 -5.43 -12.72 -28.54
N ALA A 108 -6.42 -11.87 -28.50
CA ALA A 108 -6.63 -11.01 -27.35
C ALA A 108 -7.15 -11.82 -26.14
N VAL A 109 -6.52 -11.63 -24.96
CA VAL A 109 -6.76 -12.43 -23.75
C VAL A 109 -7.39 -11.59 -22.65
N THR A 110 -8.46 -12.11 -22.03
CA THR A 110 -9.03 -11.57 -20.78
C THR A 110 -9.07 -12.70 -19.74
N ASP A 111 -8.30 -12.58 -18.68
CA ASP A 111 -8.28 -13.51 -17.55
C ASP A 111 -8.54 -12.75 -16.24
N THR A 112 -9.83 -12.65 -15.90
CA THR A 112 -10.36 -11.88 -14.76
C THR A 112 -11.23 -12.77 -13.86
N ARG A 113 -10.82 -14.00 -13.64
CA ARG A 113 -11.51 -14.94 -12.76
C ARG A 113 -10.92 -14.90 -11.38
N LEU A 114 -11.77 -14.66 -10.37
CA LEU A 114 -11.38 -14.81 -8.98
C LEU A 114 -11.22 -16.29 -8.63
N ASP A 115 -10.04 -16.64 -8.15
CA ASP A 115 -9.71 -17.97 -7.66
C ASP A 115 -9.63 -17.95 -6.12
N ARG A 116 -10.47 -18.76 -5.47
CA ARG A 116 -10.54 -18.79 -4.01
C ARG A 116 -9.33 -19.45 -3.34
N GLU A 117 -8.54 -20.18 -4.09
CA GLU A 117 -7.37 -20.92 -3.60
C GLU A 117 -6.04 -20.23 -3.94
N GLU A 118 -6.02 -19.24 -4.84
CA GLU A 118 -4.79 -18.56 -5.24
C GLU A 118 -4.20 -17.73 -4.09
N THR A 119 -3.03 -18.16 -3.60
CA THR A 119 -2.27 -17.51 -2.52
C THR A 119 -0.90 -17.01 -2.95
N TYR A 120 -0.58 -17.08 -4.26
CA TYR A 120 0.75 -16.82 -4.82
C TYR A 120 1.86 -17.77 -4.33
N THR A 121 1.50 -18.90 -3.71
CA THR A 121 2.46 -19.93 -3.29
C THR A 121 3.30 -20.39 -4.47
N GLY A 122 4.63 -20.42 -4.32
CA GLY A 122 5.59 -20.77 -5.37
C GLY A 122 5.86 -19.67 -6.41
N LEU A 123 5.30 -18.47 -6.20
CA LEU A 123 5.67 -17.30 -7.00
C LEU A 123 6.65 -16.43 -6.20
N ASP A 124 7.82 -16.15 -6.78
CA ASP A 124 8.86 -15.39 -6.11
C ASP A 124 8.86 -13.95 -6.60
N PRO A 125 8.65 -12.97 -5.71
CA PRO A 125 8.79 -11.56 -6.06
C PRO A 125 10.27 -11.19 -6.22
N ILE A 126 10.53 -10.26 -7.13
CA ILE A 126 11.84 -9.61 -7.24
C ILE A 126 11.73 -8.22 -6.57
N ALA A 127 12.60 -7.91 -5.64
CA ALA A 127 12.71 -6.57 -5.07
C ALA A 127 13.36 -5.63 -6.10
N ALA A 128 12.55 -4.84 -6.79
CA ALA A 128 13.01 -3.97 -7.86
C ALA A 128 14.06 -2.93 -7.40
N ASP A 129 13.97 -2.47 -6.15
CA ASP A 129 14.87 -1.45 -5.58
C ASP A 129 15.97 -2.04 -4.67
N GLY A 130 16.00 -3.35 -4.45
CA GLY A 130 17.06 -4.05 -3.73
C GLY A 130 17.14 -3.84 -2.21
N VAL A 131 16.43 -2.87 -1.64
CA VAL A 131 16.48 -2.53 -0.21
C VAL A 131 15.24 -2.97 0.54
N ILE A 132 14.06 -2.78 -0.07
CA ILE A 132 12.75 -3.11 0.50
C ILE A 132 12.13 -4.25 -0.30
N GLY A 133 11.75 -5.32 0.39
CA GLY A 133 11.05 -6.46 -0.20
C GLY A 133 9.60 -6.54 0.26
N HIS A 134 8.70 -6.83 -0.66
CA HIS A 134 7.28 -6.94 -0.40
C HIS A 134 6.84 -8.40 -0.37
N VAL A 135 6.22 -8.84 0.73
CA VAL A 135 5.70 -10.20 0.86
C VAL A 135 4.20 -10.16 1.12
N THR A 136 3.43 -10.70 0.20
CA THR A 136 1.97 -10.81 0.35
C THR A 136 1.67 -12.01 1.23
N ILE A 137 1.23 -11.75 2.46
CA ILE A 137 0.90 -12.80 3.44
C ILE A 137 -0.58 -13.16 3.45
N GLN A 138 -1.43 -12.20 3.02
CA GLN A 138 -2.88 -12.36 3.01
C GLN A 138 -3.47 -11.61 1.81
N ARG A 139 -4.49 -12.19 1.19
CA ARG A 139 -5.20 -11.65 0.02
C ARG A 139 -6.70 -11.66 0.25
N GLY A 140 -7.40 -10.72 -0.38
CA GLY A 140 -8.84 -10.55 -0.24
C GLY A 140 -9.24 -9.92 1.09
N CYS A 141 -10.54 -9.66 1.26
CA CYS A 141 -11.06 -9.01 2.46
C CYS A 141 -12.51 -9.43 2.72
N ASP A 142 -12.79 -9.82 3.95
CA ASP A 142 -14.12 -10.26 4.40
C ASP A 142 -14.90 -9.19 5.16
N LYS A 143 -14.41 -7.95 5.20
CA LYS A 143 -15.05 -6.86 5.97
C LYS A 143 -16.26 -6.27 5.25
N PHE A 144 -16.31 -6.33 3.92
CA PHE A 144 -17.45 -5.84 3.12
C PHE A 144 -17.91 -4.43 3.48
N CYS A 145 -16.96 -3.52 3.76
CA CYS A 145 -17.28 -2.10 3.94
C CYS A 145 -18.07 -1.60 2.74
N THR A 146 -19.12 -0.80 2.97
CA THR A 146 -20.14 -0.49 1.95
C THR A 146 -19.59 0.23 0.73
N PHE A 147 -18.51 1.00 0.88
CA PHE A 147 -17.85 1.78 -0.19
C PHE A 147 -16.74 1.01 -0.92
N CYS A 148 -16.37 -0.19 -0.47
CA CYS A 148 -15.12 -0.85 -0.87
C CYS A 148 -15.34 -1.88 -1.97
N VAL A 149 -14.50 -1.82 -3.03
CA VAL A 149 -14.50 -2.78 -4.15
C VAL A 149 -13.61 -4.00 -3.90
N VAL A 150 -12.78 -4.00 -2.87
CA VAL A 150 -11.76 -5.04 -2.64
C VAL A 150 -12.34 -6.45 -2.60
N PRO A 151 -13.45 -6.76 -1.91
CA PRO A 151 -14.03 -8.10 -1.92
C PRO A 151 -14.41 -8.60 -3.32
N TYR A 152 -14.68 -7.68 -4.23
CA TYR A 152 -15.09 -7.98 -5.61
C TYR A 152 -13.93 -8.05 -6.59
N THR A 153 -12.76 -7.49 -6.22
CA THR A 153 -11.57 -7.46 -7.09
C THR A 153 -10.42 -8.33 -6.60
N ARG A 154 -10.44 -8.70 -5.32
CA ARG A 154 -9.42 -9.55 -4.66
C ARG A 154 -10.02 -10.80 -4.00
N GLY A 155 -11.35 -10.91 -3.98
CA GLY A 155 -12.07 -12.03 -3.39
C GLY A 155 -12.06 -12.05 -1.86
N ARG A 156 -12.36 -13.24 -1.32
CA ARG A 156 -12.38 -13.50 0.13
C ARG A 156 -10.98 -13.58 0.72
N GLU A 157 -10.87 -13.46 2.04
CA GLU A 157 -9.59 -13.56 2.76
C GLU A 157 -8.95 -14.93 2.58
N ARG A 158 -7.65 -14.93 2.24
CA ARG A 158 -6.81 -16.13 2.05
C ARG A 158 -5.41 -15.82 2.56
N GLY A 159 -4.91 -16.61 3.51
CA GLY A 159 -3.54 -16.54 4.01
C GLY A 159 -2.59 -17.42 3.20
N ALA A 160 -1.35 -17.02 3.06
CA ALA A 160 -0.27 -17.89 2.61
C ALA A 160 0.31 -18.70 3.80
N ALA A 161 0.78 -19.91 3.56
CA ALA A 161 1.39 -20.73 4.62
C ALA A 161 2.63 -20.04 5.22
N PRO A 162 2.85 -20.08 6.56
CA PRO A 162 4.00 -19.46 7.20
C PRO A 162 5.35 -19.90 6.60
N ARG A 163 5.48 -21.18 6.28
CA ARG A 163 6.68 -21.73 5.64
C ARG A 163 7.00 -21.07 4.30
N GLU A 164 5.98 -20.75 3.52
CA GLU A 164 6.12 -20.11 2.22
C GLU A 164 6.51 -18.63 2.38
N ILE A 165 5.86 -17.92 3.31
CA ILE A 165 6.20 -16.53 3.65
C ILE A 165 7.67 -16.45 4.08
N LEU A 166 8.10 -17.30 5.01
CA LEU A 166 9.49 -17.34 5.50
C LEU A 166 10.49 -17.75 4.40
N ARG A 167 10.09 -18.61 3.45
CA ARG A 167 10.91 -18.95 2.28
C ARG A 167 11.15 -17.71 1.40
N GLN A 168 10.09 -16.95 1.09
CA GLN A 168 10.18 -15.71 0.31
C GLN A 168 11.02 -14.65 1.04
N VAL A 169 10.83 -14.49 2.35
CA VAL A 169 11.64 -13.56 3.17
C VAL A 169 13.13 -13.91 3.08
N ARG A 170 13.49 -15.18 3.25
CA ARG A 170 14.90 -15.62 3.15
C ARG A 170 15.49 -15.38 1.75
N ALA A 171 14.70 -15.61 0.71
CA ALA A 171 15.12 -15.35 -0.67
C ALA A 171 15.39 -13.84 -0.91
N LEU A 172 14.51 -12.98 -0.43
CA LEU A 172 14.66 -11.52 -0.50
C LEU A 172 15.90 -11.04 0.28
N VAL A 173 16.11 -11.54 1.49
CA VAL A 173 17.31 -11.22 2.29
C VAL A 173 18.59 -11.69 1.60
N ALA A 174 18.60 -12.89 1.03
CA ALA A 174 19.74 -13.40 0.26
C ALA A 174 20.04 -12.54 -0.98
N ALA A 175 19.03 -11.87 -1.54
CA ALA A 175 19.17 -10.89 -2.62
C ALA A 175 19.57 -9.47 -2.14
N GLY A 176 19.79 -9.26 -0.82
CA GLY A 176 20.28 -7.99 -0.25
C GLY A 176 19.22 -7.12 0.40
N VAL A 177 17.96 -7.52 0.41
CA VAL A 177 16.85 -6.79 1.07
C VAL A 177 17.11 -6.63 2.57
N LYS A 178 16.85 -5.43 3.10
CA LYS A 178 17.03 -5.05 4.51
C LYS A 178 15.70 -4.85 5.25
N GLU A 179 14.70 -4.30 4.58
CA GLU A 179 13.35 -4.12 5.14
C GLU A 179 12.35 -5.04 4.41
N VAL A 180 11.60 -5.83 5.18
CA VAL A 180 10.51 -6.67 4.67
C VAL A 180 9.18 -6.01 5.02
N GLN A 181 8.35 -5.77 4.01
CA GLN A 181 6.99 -5.26 4.18
C GLN A 181 5.96 -6.36 3.98
N LEU A 182 5.26 -6.71 5.06
CA LEU A 182 4.17 -7.68 5.04
C LEU A 182 2.89 -7.01 4.54
N LEU A 183 2.27 -7.59 3.52
CA LEU A 183 1.13 -6.99 2.82
C LEU A 183 -0.10 -7.89 2.90
N GLY A 184 -1.25 -7.23 3.10
CA GLY A 184 -2.58 -7.81 3.05
C GLY A 184 -3.61 -6.72 2.80
N GLN A 185 -4.86 -7.07 2.53
CA GLN A 185 -5.97 -6.12 2.52
C GLN A 185 -6.46 -5.81 3.94
N THR A 186 -6.30 -6.78 4.85
CA THR A 186 -6.51 -6.69 6.29
C THR A 186 -5.41 -7.53 6.94
N VAL A 187 -4.18 -7.02 6.89
CA VAL A 187 -2.96 -7.81 7.17
C VAL A 187 -2.97 -8.49 8.54
N ASN A 188 -3.56 -7.85 9.54
CA ASN A 188 -3.66 -8.37 10.91
C ASN A 188 -4.82 -9.38 11.11
N SER A 189 -5.67 -9.60 10.10
CA SER A 189 -6.61 -10.73 10.07
C SER A 189 -5.92 -12.03 9.65
N TYR A 190 -4.61 -11.98 9.30
CA TYR A 190 -3.88 -13.17 8.89
C TYR A 190 -4.03 -14.31 9.89
N ARG A 191 -4.41 -15.45 9.35
CA ARG A 191 -4.48 -16.71 10.09
C ARG A 191 -4.17 -17.87 9.16
N TRP A 192 -3.35 -18.78 9.65
CA TRP A 192 -3.06 -20.05 9.00
C TRP A 192 -3.01 -21.12 10.08
N GLU A 193 -3.98 -22.03 10.08
CA GLU A 193 -4.17 -23.00 11.17
C GLU A 193 -4.17 -22.28 12.53
N ASP A 194 -3.22 -22.60 13.39
CA ASP A 194 -3.08 -21.98 14.73
C ASP A 194 -2.18 -20.75 14.73
N VAL A 195 -1.50 -20.43 13.60
CA VAL A 195 -0.57 -19.29 13.51
C VAL A 195 -1.33 -18.01 13.23
N GLY A 196 -1.29 -17.06 14.15
CA GLY A 196 -1.84 -15.72 14.02
C GLY A 196 -0.83 -14.70 13.48
N PHE A 197 -1.31 -13.46 13.24
CA PHE A 197 -0.47 -12.39 12.71
C PHE A 197 0.71 -12.02 13.62
N ALA A 198 0.49 -11.94 14.94
CA ALA A 198 1.54 -11.58 15.89
C ALA A 198 2.69 -12.60 15.91
N GLU A 199 2.35 -13.90 15.84
CA GLU A 199 3.32 -14.98 15.77
C GLU A 199 4.10 -14.94 14.45
N LEU A 200 3.41 -14.75 13.32
CA LEU A 200 4.06 -14.59 12.02
C LEU A 200 4.99 -13.38 11.99
N LEU A 201 4.56 -12.24 12.57
CA LEU A 201 5.37 -11.01 12.63
C LEU A 201 6.69 -11.25 13.36
N ARG A 202 6.64 -11.93 14.52
CA ARG A 202 7.84 -12.33 15.27
C ARG A 202 8.70 -13.33 14.49
N ALA A 203 8.09 -14.30 13.82
CA ALA A 203 8.82 -15.30 13.03
C ALA A 203 9.56 -14.67 11.84
N VAL A 204 8.96 -13.69 11.16
CA VAL A 204 9.62 -12.93 10.08
C VAL A 204 10.75 -12.08 10.64
N ALA A 205 10.53 -11.41 11.77
CA ALA A 205 11.53 -10.59 12.43
C ALA A 205 12.76 -11.40 12.91
N ALA A 206 12.57 -12.68 13.21
CA ALA A 206 13.64 -13.60 13.63
C ALA A 206 14.46 -14.17 12.45
N VAL A 207 14.15 -13.87 11.20
CA VAL A 207 14.95 -14.32 10.05
C VAL A 207 16.26 -13.55 10.00
N ASP A 208 17.39 -14.25 10.01
CA ASP A 208 18.72 -13.65 9.93
C ASP A 208 18.86 -12.73 8.70
N GLY A 209 19.37 -11.52 8.93
CA GLY A 209 19.54 -10.49 7.89
C GLY A 209 18.34 -9.58 7.67
N VAL A 210 17.20 -9.84 8.31
CA VAL A 210 16.07 -8.91 8.34
C VAL A 210 16.36 -7.80 9.35
N GLU A 211 16.65 -6.61 8.87
CA GLU A 211 16.94 -5.44 9.70
C GLU A 211 15.66 -4.73 10.15
N ARG A 212 14.61 -4.75 9.33
CA ARG A 212 13.30 -4.15 9.61
C ARG A 212 12.15 -4.99 9.08
N VAL A 213 11.09 -5.05 9.86
CA VAL A 213 9.80 -5.60 9.44
C VAL A 213 8.73 -4.51 9.55
N ARG A 214 7.99 -4.32 8.49
CA ARG A 214 6.86 -3.39 8.43
C ARG A 214 5.63 -4.10 7.88
N PHE A 215 4.45 -3.61 8.21
CA PHE A 215 3.20 -4.11 7.63
C PHE A 215 2.27 -2.96 7.27
N THR A 216 1.30 -3.22 6.39
CA THR A 216 0.35 -2.21 5.92
C THR A 216 -1.08 -2.72 5.98
N SER A 217 -2.03 -1.79 6.04
CA SER A 217 -3.47 -2.08 5.95
C SER A 217 -4.03 -3.00 7.05
N PRO A 218 -3.71 -2.79 8.33
CA PRO A 218 -4.42 -3.48 9.39
C PRO A 218 -5.86 -2.98 9.50
N TYR A 219 -6.74 -3.86 9.96
CA TYR A 219 -8.12 -3.52 10.27
C TYR A 219 -8.26 -3.30 11.78
N PRO A 220 -8.82 -2.16 12.23
CA PRO A 220 -8.82 -1.81 13.67
C PRO A 220 -9.46 -2.87 14.57
N LEU A 221 -10.60 -3.45 14.17
CA LEU A 221 -11.31 -4.42 15.00
C LEU A 221 -10.53 -5.75 15.21
N ASP A 222 -9.67 -6.11 14.26
CA ASP A 222 -8.86 -7.33 14.34
C ASP A 222 -7.48 -7.08 14.98
N PHE A 223 -7.28 -5.90 15.57
CA PHE A 223 -6.00 -5.54 16.18
C PHE A 223 -5.94 -6.02 17.62
N ALA A 224 -5.47 -7.25 17.81
CA ALA A 224 -5.39 -7.88 19.12
C ALA A 224 -4.20 -7.36 19.95
N ASP A 225 -4.25 -7.55 21.27
CA ASP A 225 -3.23 -7.08 22.21
C ASP A 225 -1.87 -7.74 21.98
N ASP A 226 -1.83 -8.98 21.49
CA ASP A 226 -0.60 -9.70 21.14
C ASP A 226 0.14 -9.07 19.94
N VAL A 227 -0.59 -8.43 19.02
CA VAL A 227 0.00 -7.65 17.91
C VAL A 227 0.63 -6.37 18.45
N VAL A 228 -0.04 -5.67 19.40
CA VAL A 228 0.55 -4.50 20.08
C VAL A 228 1.82 -4.90 20.81
N ALA A 229 1.80 -6.02 21.54
CA ALA A 229 2.96 -6.58 22.22
C ALA A 229 4.09 -6.95 21.24
N ALA A 230 3.77 -7.58 20.10
CA ALA A 230 4.76 -7.90 19.07
C ALA A 230 5.46 -6.64 18.52
N ILE A 231 4.72 -5.55 18.30
CA ILE A 231 5.30 -4.27 17.87
C ILE A 231 6.18 -3.67 18.96
N ALA A 232 5.76 -3.71 20.24
CA ALA A 232 6.48 -3.13 21.34
C ALA A 232 7.80 -3.85 21.65
N GLU A 233 7.74 -5.18 21.68
CA GLU A 233 8.79 -6.05 22.23
C GLU A 233 9.82 -6.52 21.19
N THR A 234 9.47 -6.51 19.89
CA THR A 234 10.36 -6.98 18.84
C THR A 234 11.15 -5.80 18.26
N PRO A 235 12.51 -5.75 18.48
CA PRO A 235 13.29 -4.55 18.18
C PRO A 235 13.28 -4.12 16.71
N ASN A 236 13.27 -5.06 15.76
CA ASN A 236 13.29 -4.80 14.33
C ASN A 236 11.88 -4.75 13.69
N VAL A 237 10.81 -4.86 14.48
CA VAL A 237 9.46 -4.50 14.03
C VAL A 237 9.28 -2.99 14.12
N CYS A 238 9.06 -2.36 12.98
CA CYS A 238 8.98 -0.91 12.85
C CYS A 238 7.88 -0.30 13.72
N LYS A 239 8.19 0.81 14.37
CA LYS A 239 7.26 1.56 15.24
C LYS A 239 6.38 2.49 14.39
N HIS A 240 5.66 1.90 13.45
CA HIS A 240 4.70 2.59 12.59
C HIS A 240 3.50 1.70 12.31
N VAL A 241 2.31 2.22 12.55
CA VAL A 241 1.04 1.56 12.23
C VAL A 241 0.18 2.49 11.38
N HIS A 242 -0.24 2.01 10.21
CA HIS A 242 -1.26 2.70 9.42
C HIS A 242 -2.63 2.15 9.81
N LEU A 243 -3.42 2.88 10.61
CA LEU A 243 -4.68 2.46 11.21
C LEU A 243 -5.85 3.28 10.63
N PRO A 244 -6.56 2.79 9.58
CA PRO A 244 -7.62 3.54 8.92
C PRO A 244 -8.85 3.77 9.81
N LEU A 245 -9.13 5.03 10.20
CA LEU A 245 -10.34 5.43 10.95
C LEU A 245 -11.55 5.56 10.04
N GLN A 246 -11.39 6.20 8.90
CA GLN A 246 -12.37 6.60 7.88
C GLN A 246 -13.23 7.80 8.30
N SER A 247 -13.90 7.79 9.47
CA SER A 247 -14.71 8.88 10.00
C SER A 247 -14.64 8.92 11.53
N GLY A 248 -14.79 10.09 12.11
CA GLY A 248 -14.95 10.28 13.56
C GLY A 248 -16.40 10.18 14.05
N SER A 249 -17.38 9.95 13.16
CA SER A 249 -18.79 9.80 13.48
C SER A 249 -19.22 8.35 13.51
N ASP A 250 -19.78 7.90 14.62
CA ASP A 250 -20.30 6.54 14.77
C ASP A 250 -21.40 6.22 13.75
N ALA A 251 -22.27 7.18 13.44
CA ALA A 251 -23.32 6.99 12.46
C ALA A 251 -22.74 6.80 11.03
N VAL A 252 -21.66 7.51 10.68
CA VAL A 252 -20.95 7.31 9.40
C VAL A 252 -20.22 5.97 9.38
N LEU A 253 -19.55 5.60 10.47
CA LEU A 253 -18.87 4.30 10.61
C LEU A 253 -19.86 3.13 10.47
N ASP A 254 -21.07 3.26 11.03
CA ASP A 254 -22.13 2.26 10.88
C ASP A 254 -22.62 2.17 9.42
N ARG A 255 -22.92 3.31 8.77
CA ARG A 255 -23.28 3.34 7.34
C ARG A 255 -22.19 2.75 6.46
N MET A 256 -20.91 2.92 6.82
CA MET A 256 -19.74 2.33 6.17
C MET A 256 -19.58 0.84 6.50
N ARG A 257 -20.29 0.30 7.48
CA ARG A 257 -20.13 -1.07 8.04
C ARG A 257 -18.71 -1.33 8.52
N ARG A 258 -18.17 -0.41 9.35
CA ARG A 258 -16.82 -0.57 9.91
C ARG A 258 -16.78 -1.55 11.08
N GLY A 259 -17.93 -1.89 11.68
CA GLY A 259 -18.03 -2.85 12.78
C GLY A 259 -17.48 -2.36 14.13
N TYR A 260 -17.04 -1.11 14.21
CA TYR A 260 -16.58 -0.44 15.42
C TYR A 260 -17.08 1.01 15.48
N ASP A 261 -17.18 1.54 16.67
CA ASP A 261 -17.44 2.95 16.98
C ASP A 261 -16.13 3.72 17.25
N PHE A 262 -16.23 5.03 17.34
CA PHE A 262 -15.07 5.88 17.62
C PHE A 262 -14.44 5.59 19.00
N ALA A 263 -15.24 5.22 20.00
CA ALA A 263 -14.72 4.89 21.33
C ALA A 263 -13.82 3.64 21.31
N THR A 264 -14.23 2.60 20.58
CA THR A 264 -13.43 1.38 20.36
C THR A 264 -12.14 1.70 19.63
N TYR A 265 -12.20 2.49 18.55
CA TYR A 265 -11.01 2.92 17.82
C TYR A 265 -10.04 3.73 18.70
N ARG A 266 -10.57 4.70 19.47
CA ARG A 266 -9.78 5.52 20.40
C ARG A 266 -9.09 4.68 21.47
N ALA A 267 -9.75 3.66 22.01
CA ALA A 267 -9.16 2.75 22.99
C ALA A 267 -7.95 1.97 22.39
N LEU A 268 -8.10 1.45 21.18
CA LEU A 268 -6.98 0.81 20.46
C LEU A 268 -5.86 1.82 20.16
N TYR A 269 -6.21 3.01 19.70
CA TYR A 269 -5.24 4.08 19.42
C TYR A 269 -4.41 4.42 20.67
N ALA A 270 -5.06 4.51 21.85
CA ALA A 270 -4.36 4.76 23.10
C ALA A 270 -3.38 3.63 23.47
N LYS A 271 -3.75 2.36 23.25
CA LYS A 271 -2.83 1.21 23.44
C LYS A 271 -1.62 1.31 22.52
N LEU A 272 -1.81 1.64 21.25
CA LEU A 272 -0.72 1.84 20.30
C LEU A 272 0.17 2.99 20.74
N ARG A 273 -0.40 4.14 21.10
CA ARG A 273 0.37 5.33 21.54
C ARG A 273 1.18 5.10 22.83
N ALA A 274 0.84 4.09 23.61
CA ALA A 274 1.66 3.68 24.76
C ALA A 274 2.98 2.98 24.36
N VAL A 275 3.10 2.52 23.10
CA VAL A 275 4.36 1.95 22.59
C VAL A 275 5.35 3.08 22.32
N PRO A 276 6.54 3.07 22.91
CA PRO A 276 7.52 4.15 22.75
C PRO A 276 7.94 4.36 21.30
N GLY A 277 7.92 5.62 20.86
CA GLY A 277 8.36 6.01 19.50
C GLY A 277 7.39 5.71 18.36
N ILE A 278 6.22 5.14 18.64
CA ILE A 278 5.27 4.76 17.59
C ILE A 278 4.72 5.98 16.85
N ALA A 279 4.63 5.87 15.56
CA ALA A 279 3.85 6.74 14.69
C ALA A 279 2.59 6.02 14.24
N VAL A 280 1.46 6.73 14.27
CA VAL A 280 0.18 6.20 13.77
C VAL A 280 -0.34 7.10 12.67
N THR A 281 -0.50 6.53 11.49
CA THR A 281 -1.12 7.19 10.33
C THR A 281 -2.52 6.61 10.07
N THR A 282 -3.37 7.33 9.33
CA THR A 282 -4.75 6.93 9.10
C THR A 282 -5.24 7.25 7.70
N ASP A 283 -6.42 6.71 7.34
CA ASP A 283 -7.24 7.17 6.22
C ASP A 283 -8.49 7.87 6.75
N LEU A 284 -8.89 8.97 6.08
CA LEU A 284 -10.14 9.68 6.31
C LEU A 284 -10.90 9.81 4.99
N LEU A 285 -12.15 9.38 4.98
CA LEU A 285 -13.05 9.43 3.83
C LEU A 285 -14.17 10.43 4.12
N ILE A 286 -14.14 11.57 3.42
CA ILE A 286 -14.96 12.74 3.67
C ILE A 286 -16.13 12.81 2.68
N GLY A 287 -17.30 13.22 3.16
CA GLY A 287 -18.48 13.36 2.33
C GLY A 287 -19.06 12.01 1.90
N PHE A 288 -18.95 10.99 2.75
CA PHE A 288 -19.65 9.72 2.53
C PHE A 288 -21.16 9.99 2.53
N SER A 289 -21.91 9.19 1.78
CA SER A 289 -23.35 9.37 1.56
C SER A 289 -24.11 9.79 2.81
N ASP A 290 -24.92 10.84 2.71
CA ASP A 290 -25.70 11.47 3.78
C ASP A 290 -24.86 12.01 4.97
N GLU A 291 -23.56 12.20 4.82
CA GLU A 291 -22.75 12.80 5.87
C GLU A 291 -23.21 14.24 6.16
N SER A 292 -23.78 14.45 7.34
CA SER A 292 -24.19 15.78 7.81
C SER A 292 -22.98 16.66 8.17
N GLU A 293 -23.21 17.95 8.41
CA GLU A 293 -22.14 18.84 8.87
C GLU A 293 -21.68 18.46 10.29
N GLU A 294 -22.58 18.04 11.16
CA GLU A 294 -22.26 17.61 12.53
C GLU A 294 -21.38 16.34 12.54
N GLU A 295 -21.68 15.37 11.67
CA GLU A 295 -20.89 14.15 11.49
C GLU A 295 -19.50 14.46 10.92
N PHE A 296 -19.41 15.39 9.98
CA PHE A 296 -18.13 15.90 9.48
C PHE A 296 -17.31 16.58 10.60
N GLN A 297 -17.94 17.43 11.41
CA GLN A 297 -17.28 18.08 12.55
C GLN A 297 -16.79 17.05 13.60
N ALA A 298 -17.45 15.91 13.76
CA ALA A 298 -16.96 14.82 14.59
C ALA A 298 -15.64 14.26 14.06
N THR A 299 -15.45 14.18 12.73
CA THR A 299 -14.20 13.75 12.12
C THR A 299 -13.07 14.76 12.36
N LEU A 300 -13.33 16.05 12.28
CA LEU A 300 -12.34 17.10 12.63
C LEU A 300 -11.95 17.02 14.13
N ARG A 301 -12.93 16.85 15.04
CA ARG A 301 -12.65 16.67 16.47
C ARG A 301 -11.79 15.42 16.73
N ALA A 302 -12.10 14.30 16.08
CA ALA A 302 -11.31 13.08 16.18
C ALA A 302 -9.86 13.29 15.72
N GLN A 303 -9.64 14.04 14.64
CA GLN A 303 -8.33 14.37 14.13
C GLN A 303 -7.51 15.24 15.10
N GLU A 304 -8.14 16.24 15.71
CA GLU A 304 -7.53 17.09 16.74
C GLU A 304 -7.20 16.32 18.02
N GLU A 305 -8.07 15.42 18.46
CA GLU A 305 -7.89 14.60 19.65
C GLU A 305 -6.76 13.59 19.46
N LEU A 306 -6.81 12.82 18.37
CA LEU A 306 -5.88 11.70 18.14
C LEU A 306 -4.53 12.16 17.61
N ARG A 307 -4.45 13.30 16.92
CA ARG A 307 -3.21 13.88 16.41
C ARG A 307 -2.37 12.85 15.63
N PHE A 308 -2.91 12.35 14.53
CA PHE A 308 -2.23 11.39 13.67
C PHE A 308 -0.90 11.94 13.14
N ASP A 309 0.12 11.10 13.05
CA ASP A 309 1.41 11.46 12.43
C ASP A 309 1.27 11.81 10.95
N GLY A 310 0.27 11.27 10.28
CA GLY A 310 -0.13 11.59 8.92
C GLY A 310 -1.50 10.99 8.59
N ALA A 311 -2.19 11.57 7.62
CA ALA A 311 -3.44 11.03 7.12
C ALA A 311 -3.49 11.08 5.59
N PHE A 312 -4.00 10.01 4.98
CA PHE A 312 -4.48 10.06 3.62
C PHE A 312 -5.96 10.44 3.63
N THR A 313 -6.29 11.52 2.96
CA THR A 313 -7.63 12.11 2.98
C THR A 313 -8.26 12.02 1.60
N PHE A 314 -9.50 11.58 1.56
CA PHE A 314 -10.23 11.32 0.32
C PHE A 314 -11.62 11.95 0.39
N ALA A 315 -12.05 12.60 -0.71
CA ALA A 315 -13.47 12.85 -0.91
C ALA A 315 -14.12 11.56 -1.42
N TYR A 316 -15.27 11.22 -0.89
CA TYR A 316 -16.04 10.07 -1.34
C TYR A 316 -16.46 10.25 -2.80
N SER A 317 -16.27 9.21 -3.56
CA SER A 317 -16.75 9.04 -4.93
C SER A 317 -17.35 7.64 -5.05
N GLU A 318 -18.54 7.54 -5.60
CA GLU A 318 -19.20 6.25 -5.81
C GLU A 318 -18.31 5.33 -6.65
N ARG A 319 -18.29 4.05 -6.27
CA ARG A 319 -17.60 3.02 -7.03
C ARG A 319 -18.61 1.97 -7.48
N GLU A 320 -18.72 1.81 -8.78
CA GLU A 320 -19.61 0.83 -9.38
C GLU A 320 -19.40 -0.57 -8.76
N GLY A 321 -20.46 -1.31 -8.56
CA GLY A 321 -20.42 -2.65 -7.95
C GLY A 321 -20.41 -2.67 -6.43
N THR A 322 -20.13 -1.56 -5.73
CA THR A 322 -20.18 -1.51 -4.25
C THR A 322 -21.60 -1.51 -3.71
N TYR A 323 -21.74 -1.87 -2.43
CA TYR A 323 -23.04 -1.78 -1.76
C TYR A 323 -23.53 -0.33 -1.68
N ALA A 324 -22.63 0.62 -1.37
CA ALA A 324 -22.98 2.03 -1.25
C ALA A 324 -23.54 2.56 -2.58
N ALA A 325 -22.86 2.37 -3.70
CA ALA A 325 -23.33 2.82 -5.02
C ALA A 325 -24.71 2.25 -5.40
N ARG A 326 -25.06 1.06 -4.91
CA ARG A 326 -26.36 0.41 -5.23
C ARG A 326 -27.49 0.78 -4.28
N LYS A 327 -27.19 1.14 -3.04
CA LYS A 327 -28.19 1.21 -1.94
C LYS A 327 -28.16 2.46 -1.10
N ILE A 328 -27.10 3.25 -1.16
CA ILE A 328 -26.93 4.46 -0.37
C ILE A 328 -26.59 5.60 -1.33
N PRO A 329 -27.59 6.42 -1.74
CA PRO A 329 -27.36 7.49 -2.72
C PRO A 329 -26.30 8.49 -2.24
N ASP A 330 -25.44 8.96 -3.12
CA ASP A 330 -24.49 10.02 -2.83
C ASP A 330 -25.18 11.39 -2.85
N THR A 331 -25.57 11.88 -1.67
CA THR A 331 -26.36 13.10 -1.51
C THR A 331 -25.52 14.31 -1.14
N VAL A 332 -24.23 14.13 -0.81
CA VAL A 332 -23.34 15.25 -0.46
C VAL A 332 -22.81 15.93 -1.71
N ALA A 333 -23.15 17.23 -1.88
CA ALA A 333 -22.74 18.00 -3.04
C ALA A 333 -21.21 18.07 -3.19
N ALA A 334 -20.73 18.11 -4.43
CA ALA A 334 -19.29 18.06 -4.75
C ALA A 334 -18.49 19.23 -4.14
N ASP A 335 -19.05 20.43 -4.14
CA ASP A 335 -18.46 21.62 -3.53
C ASP A 335 -18.35 21.50 -2.00
N VAL A 336 -19.36 20.91 -1.34
CA VAL A 336 -19.33 20.59 0.10
C VAL A 336 -18.22 19.59 0.40
N LYS A 337 -18.08 18.51 -0.38
CA LYS A 337 -16.98 17.56 -0.25
C LYS A 337 -15.62 18.22 -0.39
N GLN A 338 -15.47 19.12 -1.37
CA GLN A 338 -14.19 19.82 -1.60
C GLN A 338 -13.86 20.76 -0.44
N ARG A 339 -14.83 21.52 0.08
CA ARG A 339 -14.65 22.38 1.27
C ARG A 339 -14.21 21.54 2.47
N ARG A 340 -14.97 20.50 2.80
CA ARG A 340 -14.67 19.60 3.93
C ARG A 340 -13.30 18.96 3.80
N LEU A 341 -12.94 18.49 2.60
CA LEU A 341 -11.62 17.88 2.33
C LEU A 341 -10.49 18.90 2.57
N ALA A 342 -10.67 20.16 2.13
CA ALA A 342 -9.69 21.21 2.38
C ALA A 342 -9.48 21.49 3.87
N GLU A 343 -10.57 21.51 4.67
CA GLU A 343 -10.51 21.69 6.12
C GLU A 343 -9.74 20.55 6.81
N VAL A 344 -10.05 19.29 6.49
CA VAL A 344 -9.34 18.11 7.03
C VAL A 344 -7.86 18.13 6.66
N ILE A 345 -7.52 18.50 5.42
CA ILE A 345 -6.13 18.63 4.97
C ILE A 345 -5.41 19.72 5.78
N ALA A 346 -6.02 20.87 5.99
CA ALA A 346 -5.42 21.97 6.72
C ALA A 346 -5.13 21.59 8.20
N VAL A 347 -6.07 20.92 8.86
CA VAL A 347 -5.89 20.41 10.24
C VAL A 347 -4.73 19.41 10.25
N GLN A 348 -4.69 18.43 9.33
CA GLN A 348 -3.63 17.44 9.30
C GLN A 348 -2.27 18.05 9.00
N GLN A 349 -2.18 18.99 8.09
CA GLN A 349 -0.90 19.67 7.78
C GLN A 349 -0.33 20.40 8.99
N ARG A 350 -1.18 21.07 9.78
CA ARG A 350 -0.76 21.70 11.03
C ARG A 350 -0.24 20.67 12.02
N ILE A 351 -1.03 19.61 12.29
CA ILE A 351 -0.65 18.54 13.23
C ILE A 351 0.65 17.86 12.81
N THR A 352 0.75 17.47 11.55
CA THR A 352 1.96 16.84 11.01
C THR A 352 3.16 17.79 11.11
N GLY A 353 2.98 19.09 10.79
CA GLY A 353 4.03 20.10 10.93
C GLY A 353 4.57 20.20 12.35
N GLU A 354 3.69 20.22 13.36
CA GLU A 354 4.06 20.25 14.78
C GLU A 354 4.83 18.97 15.19
N ILE A 355 4.34 17.78 14.77
CA ILE A 355 5.01 16.50 15.04
C ILE A 355 6.39 16.44 14.37
N MET A 356 6.52 16.89 13.13
CA MET A 356 7.77 16.89 12.40
C MET A 356 8.76 17.89 12.99
N ALA A 357 8.32 19.09 13.37
CA ALA A 357 9.16 20.08 14.06
C ALA A 357 9.73 19.55 15.38
N ALA A 358 8.94 18.78 16.12
CA ALA A 358 9.38 18.15 17.37
C ALA A 358 10.44 17.04 17.18
N GLN A 359 10.80 16.68 15.95
CA GLN A 359 11.90 15.73 15.69
C GLN A 359 13.26 16.43 15.61
N VAL A 360 13.30 17.76 15.42
CA VAL A 360 14.57 18.50 15.34
C VAL A 360 15.35 18.34 16.65
N GLY A 361 16.64 18.06 16.53
CA GLY A 361 17.54 17.75 17.65
C GLY A 361 17.60 16.27 18.06
N LYS A 362 16.65 15.43 17.59
CA LYS A 362 16.67 14.00 17.92
C LYS A 362 17.66 13.24 17.02
N ARG A 363 18.21 12.17 17.59
CA ARG A 363 18.99 11.18 16.86
C ARG A 363 18.06 10.05 16.42
N GLU A 364 18.09 9.74 15.14
CA GLU A 364 17.23 8.71 14.50
C GLU A 364 18.12 7.72 13.74
N ARG A 365 17.86 6.42 13.91
CA ARG A 365 18.46 5.38 13.07
C ARG A 365 17.65 5.25 11.78
N VAL A 366 18.27 5.55 10.66
CA VAL A 366 17.60 5.59 9.35
C VAL A 366 18.16 4.54 8.40
N LEU A 367 17.25 3.89 7.64
CA LEU A 367 17.61 3.00 6.53
C LEU A 367 17.71 3.83 5.24
N VAL A 368 18.85 3.80 4.60
CA VAL A 368 19.06 4.47 3.31
C VAL A 368 18.36 3.64 2.22
N GLU A 369 17.39 4.26 1.54
CA GLU A 369 16.59 3.58 0.51
C GLU A 369 17.18 3.78 -0.90
N GLN A 370 17.56 5.02 -1.21
CA GLN A 370 18.06 5.39 -2.55
C GLN A 370 18.81 6.71 -2.55
N VAL A 371 19.45 7.01 -3.67
CA VAL A 371 19.94 8.37 -3.95
C VAL A 371 18.74 9.31 -4.13
N SER A 372 18.85 10.53 -3.60
CA SER A 372 17.78 11.53 -3.71
C SER A 372 17.52 11.88 -5.19
N LYS A 373 16.25 11.88 -5.59
CA LYS A 373 15.86 12.31 -6.96
C LYS A 373 16.16 13.79 -7.27
N ARG A 374 16.46 14.59 -6.23
CA ARG A 374 16.71 16.04 -6.37
C ARG A 374 18.19 16.38 -6.44
N SER A 375 19.07 15.55 -5.91
CA SER A 375 20.52 15.77 -5.92
C SER A 375 21.27 14.47 -5.70
N ALA A 376 22.31 14.23 -6.48
CA ALA A 376 23.20 13.09 -6.31
C ALA A 376 24.04 13.20 -5.01
N ASP A 377 24.19 14.40 -4.44
CA ASP A 377 24.91 14.63 -3.19
C ASP A 377 24.05 14.36 -1.95
N GLN A 378 22.87 13.81 -2.14
CA GLN A 378 21.93 13.49 -1.06
C GLN A 378 21.39 12.07 -1.18
N LEU A 379 21.16 11.45 -0.04
CA LEU A 379 20.51 10.16 0.09
C LEU A 379 19.13 10.34 0.73
N MET A 380 18.18 9.59 0.22
CA MET A 380 16.87 9.46 0.84
C MET A 380 16.87 8.23 1.76
N ALA A 381 16.55 8.46 3.00
CA ALA A 381 16.47 7.43 4.03
C ALA A 381 15.12 7.47 4.76
N ARG A 382 14.83 6.46 5.56
CA ARG A 382 13.58 6.36 6.29
C ARG A 382 13.82 5.96 7.75
N THR A 383 13.09 6.63 8.66
CA THR A 383 13.09 6.26 10.07
C THR A 383 12.25 5.00 10.31
N ASP A 384 12.39 4.43 11.50
CA ASP A 384 11.52 3.36 12.00
C ASP A 384 10.03 3.77 12.02
N ALA A 385 9.75 5.02 12.39
CA ALA A 385 8.42 5.65 12.37
C ALA A 385 7.93 6.07 10.97
N PHE A 386 8.53 5.57 9.90
CA PHE A 386 8.18 5.81 8.49
C PHE A 386 8.35 7.27 7.99
N ARG A 387 9.14 8.10 8.68
CA ARG A 387 9.41 9.47 8.24
C ARG A 387 10.56 9.50 7.23
N THR A 388 10.38 10.24 6.15
CA THR A 388 11.44 10.46 5.14
C THR A 388 12.50 11.38 5.71
N VAL A 389 13.77 10.99 5.59
CA VAL A 389 14.94 11.77 5.99
C VAL A 389 15.87 11.94 4.79
N ILE A 390 16.27 13.17 4.51
CA ILE A 390 17.33 13.47 3.55
C ILE A 390 18.61 13.69 4.34
N ILE A 391 19.65 12.95 3.98
CA ILE A 391 21.00 13.05 4.57
C ILE A 391 22.02 13.35 3.46
N PRO A 392 23.15 14.00 3.77
CA PRO A 392 24.25 14.17 2.80
C PRO A 392 24.78 12.80 2.35
N ALA A 393 25.14 12.68 1.07
CA ALA A 393 25.91 11.56 0.59
C ALA A 393 27.32 11.64 1.20
N ALA A 394 27.79 10.54 1.78
CA ALA A 394 29.12 10.43 2.32
C ALA A 394 29.77 9.11 1.87
N SER A 395 31.09 9.11 1.79
CA SER A 395 31.86 7.91 1.39
C SER A 395 31.52 6.72 2.29
N GLY A 396 31.24 5.59 1.69
CA GLY A 396 30.89 4.35 2.39
C GLY A 396 29.42 4.20 2.76
N ILE A 397 28.55 5.21 2.48
CA ILE A 397 27.10 5.09 2.70
C ILE A 397 26.41 4.87 1.38
N ALA A 398 25.70 3.75 1.27
CA ALA A 398 24.96 3.34 0.08
C ALA A 398 23.53 2.88 0.46
N PRO A 399 22.61 2.74 -0.51
CA PRO A 399 21.32 2.09 -0.29
C PRO A 399 21.49 0.75 0.43
N GLY A 400 20.63 0.49 1.42
CA GLY A 400 20.72 -0.66 2.33
C GLY A 400 21.50 -0.39 3.63
N ALA A 401 22.25 0.71 3.74
CA ALA A 401 22.93 1.08 4.97
C ALA A 401 21.95 1.58 6.04
N LEU A 402 22.18 1.16 7.29
CA LEU A 402 21.55 1.73 8.48
C LEU A 402 22.52 2.70 9.13
N VAL A 403 22.13 3.96 9.24
CA VAL A 403 22.97 5.03 9.78
C VAL A 403 22.24 5.83 10.85
N ASP A 404 22.98 6.37 11.79
CA ASP A 404 22.45 7.31 12.78
C ASP A 404 22.55 8.74 12.23
N ALA A 405 21.42 9.46 12.24
CA ALA A 405 21.33 10.84 11.79
C ALA A 405 20.73 11.72 12.89
N THR A 406 21.34 12.86 13.14
CA THR A 406 20.76 13.92 13.99
C THR A 406 19.87 14.79 13.12
N ILE A 407 18.60 14.94 13.45
CA ILE A 407 17.65 15.75 12.68
C ILE A 407 17.95 17.22 12.93
N VAL A 408 18.31 17.95 11.89
CA VAL A 408 18.71 19.37 11.97
C VAL A 408 17.64 20.33 11.46
N ARG A 409 16.71 19.85 10.63
CA ARG A 409 15.62 20.64 10.07
C ARG A 409 14.44 19.76 9.70
N ALA A 410 13.23 20.29 9.75
CA ALA A 410 12.00 19.62 9.36
C ALA A 410 11.16 20.51 8.42
N THR A 411 10.41 19.87 7.54
CA THR A 411 9.24 20.41 6.84
C THR A 411 8.03 19.54 7.21
N THR A 412 6.86 19.85 6.71
CA THR A 412 5.67 19.01 6.93
C THR A 412 5.79 17.59 6.34
N ALA A 413 6.68 17.37 5.38
CA ALA A 413 6.80 16.09 4.67
C ALA A 413 8.18 15.42 4.80
N THR A 414 9.22 16.14 5.21
CA THR A 414 10.60 15.68 5.12
C THR A 414 11.44 16.20 6.28
N LEU A 415 12.20 15.32 6.88
CA LEU A 415 13.27 15.64 7.83
C LEU A 415 14.60 15.76 7.09
N PHE A 416 15.50 16.57 7.60
CA PHE A 416 16.86 16.67 7.13
C PHE A 416 17.80 16.32 8.26
N GLY A 417 18.68 15.37 8.03
CA GLY A 417 19.60 14.85 9.03
C GLY A 417 21.06 15.15 8.68
N ALA A 418 21.86 15.42 9.71
CA ALA A 418 23.30 15.35 9.65
C ALA A 418 23.74 13.96 10.13
N ILE A 419 24.70 13.36 9.40
CA ILE A 419 25.24 12.05 9.80
C ILE A 419 26.07 12.26 11.06
N ALA A 420 25.80 11.47 12.10
CA ALA A 420 26.63 11.46 13.28
C ALA A 420 28.04 10.98 12.88
N THR A 421 29.03 11.82 13.07
CA THR A 421 30.44 11.37 12.98
C THR A 421 30.66 10.34 14.09
N PRO A 422 31.32 9.19 13.81
CA PRO A 422 31.58 8.17 14.81
C PRO A 422 32.37 8.67 16.02
#